data_a3836dd31ae16dc9ffe945571547cdd3
#
_entry.id   a3836dd31ae16dc9ffe945571547cdd3
#
_cell.length_a   1.000
_cell.length_b   1.000
_cell.length_c   1.000
_cell.angle_alpha   90.00
_cell.angle_beta   90.00
_cell.angle_gamma   90.00
#
_symmetry.space_group_name_H-M   'P 1'
#
loop_
_entity.id
_entity.type
_entity.pdbx_description
1 polymer ?
#
loop_
_entity_poly.entity_id
_entity_poly.type
_entity_poly.pdbx_seq_one_letter_code
_entity_poly.pdbx_strand_id
1 'polypeptide(L)'
;MEVAAGEPDSPRSALFVVALDPTGALMSLRPPVLYHASLEHADAEEATHIHELAEVFARMALTVAEQEGHAHRAVHAKGQGLLKGRLRVLDGLPAELRHGLFARPGSYDALVRLSSPPAEQLPDSVSTPRAMALKVIGVDGPRAEGAEEEHTQDFLMVNGPAFNTPGVAGFLRSAKLLAATTERMPRTKRMISATLRGAEAALEAVGGQSATLKGMGGEPQHHPLGETFFSQVPFLYGPYMAKFSLAPISPDLLALTGDKIGSDADAQREAVVTFFTDLPNPVEWELRVQLCRDVEQMPIEDASVVWPEADSPFLPVARLSVAQQKAWQPDTSPGIEDALAFAPWHALAEHRPLGGLNRARRVVMAASRQFRSRFNGCPIHEPVG
;
A
#
# COMPACT_ATOMS: atom_id res chain seq x y z
N MET A 1 11.83 -56.37 37.60
CA MET A 1 12.38 -55.55 36.52
C MET A 1 11.23 -54.73 35.94
N GLU A 2 11.06 -53.58 36.60
CA GLU A 2 9.95 -52.68 36.36
C GLU A 2 10.34 -51.66 35.31
N VAL A 3 9.52 -51.55 34.27
CA VAL A 3 9.71 -50.55 33.19
C VAL A 3 8.97 -49.31 33.60
N ALA A 4 9.72 -48.25 33.88
CA ALA A 4 9.16 -46.94 34.19
C ALA A 4 8.54 -46.30 32.95
N ALA A 5 7.25 -45.93 33.07
CA ALA A 5 6.53 -45.15 32.06
C ALA A 5 7.05 -43.71 32.08
N GLY A 6 7.47 -43.21 30.93
CA GLY A 6 7.85 -41.80 30.75
C GLY A 6 6.61 -40.88 30.79
N GLU A 7 6.72 -39.80 31.54
CA GLU A 7 5.75 -38.72 31.57
C GLU A 7 5.65 -38.01 30.22
N PRO A 8 4.46 -37.55 29.82
CA PRO A 8 4.30 -36.77 28.60
C PRO A 8 4.85 -35.36 28.75
N ASP A 9 5.57 -34.95 27.74
CA ASP A 9 6.20 -33.65 27.57
C ASP A 9 5.23 -32.49 27.85
N SER A 10 5.58 -31.64 28.80
CA SER A 10 4.88 -30.40 29.13
C SER A 10 4.82 -29.47 27.91
N PRO A 11 3.70 -28.81 27.61
CA PRO A 11 3.64 -27.90 26.48
C PRO A 11 4.61 -26.73 26.73
N ARG A 12 5.58 -26.58 25.82
CA ARG A 12 6.50 -25.45 25.81
C ARG A 12 5.68 -24.15 25.80
N SER A 13 5.87 -23.32 26.82
CA SER A 13 5.26 -22.01 26.96
C SER A 13 5.47 -21.22 25.68
N ALA A 14 4.41 -20.97 24.92
CA ALA A 14 4.45 -20.05 23.79
C ALA A 14 4.81 -18.67 24.35
N LEU A 15 5.94 -18.13 23.93
CA LEU A 15 6.30 -16.73 24.19
C LEU A 15 5.27 -15.86 23.46
N PHE A 16 4.30 -15.34 24.21
CA PHE A 16 3.36 -14.34 23.69
C PHE A 16 4.13 -13.04 23.43
N VAL A 17 3.88 -12.42 22.28
CA VAL A 17 4.33 -11.04 22.04
C VAL A 17 3.61 -10.17 23.04
N VAL A 18 4.39 -9.42 23.81
CA VAL A 18 3.89 -8.48 24.79
C VAL A 18 4.07 -7.10 24.18
N ALA A 19 2.98 -6.43 23.87
CA ALA A 19 2.98 -5.00 23.55
C ALA A 19 2.88 -4.22 24.87
N LEU A 20 3.44 -3.01 24.90
CA LEU A 20 3.21 -2.06 25.97
C LEU A 20 2.01 -1.19 25.58
N ASP A 21 1.07 -1.01 26.50
CA ASP A 21 0.04 -0.02 26.34
C ASP A 21 0.62 1.41 26.48
N PRO A 22 -0.16 2.48 26.21
CA PRO A 22 0.31 3.86 26.37
C PRO A 22 0.75 4.21 27.80
N THR A 23 0.41 3.39 28.79
CA THR A 23 0.83 3.55 30.21
C THR A 23 2.06 2.71 30.56
N GLY A 24 2.58 1.91 29.62
CA GLY A 24 3.74 1.02 29.83
C GLY A 24 3.37 -0.32 30.47
N ALA A 25 2.09 -0.68 30.57
CA ALA A 25 1.66 -1.98 31.08
C ALA A 25 1.78 -3.07 29.97
N LEU A 26 2.14 -4.29 30.40
CA LEU A 26 2.26 -5.44 29.51
C LEU A 26 0.86 -5.91 29.04
N MET A 27 0.56 -5.71 27.76
CA MET A 27 -0.65 -6.27 27.15
C MET A 27 -0.41 -7.71 26.70
N SER A 28 -1.20 -8.65 27.16
CA SER A 28 -1.28 -10.01 26.60
C SER A 28 -2.17 -9.98 25.37
N LEU A 29 -1.58 -9.96 24.18
CA LEU A 29 -2.33 -10.04 22.92
C LEU A 29 -2.90 -11.45 22.72
N ARG A 30 -4.10 -11.55 22.12
CA ARG A 30 -4.63 -12.85 21.67
C ARG A 30 -3.66 -13.45 20.64
N PRO A 31 -3.55 -14.80 20.56
CA PRO A 31 -2.79 -15.44 19.47
C PRO A 31 -3.32 -15.00 18.09
N PRO A 32 -2.46 -14.90 17.08
CA PRO A 32 -2.92 -14.66 15.72
C PRO A 32 -3.79 -15.80 15.22
N VAL A 33 -4.81 -15.46 14.43
CA VAL A 33 -5.69 -16.43 13.81
C VAL A 33 -4.96 -17.16 12.68
N LEU A 34 -5.02 -18.49 12.68
CA LEU A 34 -4.51 -19.30 11.58
C LEU A 34 -5.40 -19.09 10.34
N TYR A 35 -4.75 -18.85 9.21
CA TYR A 35 -5.44 -18.78 7.94
C TYR A 35 -6.02 -20.15 7.56
N HIS A 36 -7.26 -20.12 7.08
CA HIS A 36 -7.91 -21.24 6.43
C HIS A 36 -8.63 -20.74 5.17
N ALA A 37 -8.64 -21.53 4.10
CA ALA A 37 -9.23 -21.12 2.82
C ALA A 37 -10.71 -20.73 2.91
N SER A 38 -11.45 -21.27 3.87
CA SER A 38 -12.84 -20.90 4.14
C SER A 38 -13.01 -19.50 4.75
N LEU A 39 -11.95 -18.78 5.04
CA LEU A 39 -12.02 -17.39 5.49
C LEU A 39 -12.06 -16.39 4.30
N GLU A 40 -11.73 -16.87 3.09
CA GLU A 40 -11.95 -16.10 1.87
C GLU A 40 -13.25 -16.53 1.19
N HIS A 41 -14.13 -15.57 0.96
CA HIS A 41 -15.43 -15.79 0.33
C HIS A 41 -15.59 -14.86 -0.88
N ALA A 42 -15.45 -15.41 -2.08
CA ALA A 42 -15.86 -14.70 -3.29
C ALA A 42 -17.39 -14.74 -3.39
N ASP A 43 -18.04 -13.59 -3.57
CA ASP A 43 -19.47 -13.58 -3.85
C ASP A 43 -19.75 -14.10 -5.28
N ALA A 44 -21.00 -14.49 -5.55
CA ALA A 44 -21.39 -15.11 -6.83
C ALA A 44 -21.17 -14.17 -8.04
N GLU A 45 -21.19 -12.86 -7.84
CA GLU A 45 -21.05 -11.87 -8.90
C GLU A 45 -19.62 -11.28 -8.97
N GLU A 46 -18.71 -11.66 -8.07
CA GLU A 46 -17.38 -11.07 -7.96
C GLU A 46 -16.61 -11.12 -9.28
N ALA A 47 -16.61 -12.26 -9.96
CA ALA A 47 -15.93 -12.41 -11.24
C ALA A 47 -16.48 -11.45 -12.31
N THR A 48 -17.78 -11.24 -12.35
CA THR A 48 -18.46 -10.29 -13.25
C THR A 48 -18.06 -8.86 -12.90
N HIS A 49 -18.08 -8.49 -11.61
CA HIS A 49 -17.68 -7.17 -11.15
C HIS A 49 -16.20 -6.88 -11.43
N ILE A 50 -15.32 -7.88 -11.29
CA ILE A 50 -13.89 -7.75 -11.63
C ILE A 50 -13.72 -7.48 -13.13
N HIS A 51 -14.44 -8.21 -13.97
CA HIS A 51 -14.38 -8.02 -15.42
C HIS A 51 -14.86 -6.62 -15.81
N GLU A 52 -16.02 -6.19 -15.33
CA GLU A 52 -16.54 -4.84 -15.59
C GLU A 52 -15.58 -3.74 -15.06
N LEU A 53 -14.96 -3.97 -13.89
CA LEU A 53 -13.98 -3.04 -13.33
C LEU A 53 -12.75 -2.90 -14.23
N ALA A 54 -12.26 -4.03 -14.77
CA ALA A 54 -11.14 -4.01 -15.72
C ALA A 54 -11.50 -3.25 -17.02
N GLU A 55 -12.71 -3.41 -17.52
CA GLU A 55 -13.18 -2.65 -18.69
C GLU A 55 -13.29 -1.14 -18.40
N VAL A 56 -13.81 -0.75 -17.23
CA VAL A 56 -13.91 0.66 -16.84
C VAL A 56 -12.52 1.29 -16.80
N PHE A 57 -11.55 0.64 -16.15
CA PHE A 57 -10.18 1.17 -16.09
C PHE A 57 -9.47 1.15 -17.44
N ALA A 58 -9.72 0.15 -18.28
CA ALA A 58 -9.17 0.11 -19.64
C ALA A 58 -9.66 1.28 -20.49
N ARG A 59 -10.96 1.59 -20.43
CA ARG A 59 -11.53 2.77 -21.13
C ARG A 59 -10.96 4.08 -20.61
N MET A 60 -10.87 4.26 -19.30
CA MET A 60 -10.25 5.45 -18.69
C MET A 60 -8.80 5.62 -19.15
N ALA A 61 -8.00 4.54 -19.07
CA ALA A 61 -6.61 4.57 -19.48
C ALA A 61 -6.45 4.90 -20.96
N LEU A 62 -7.30 4.34 -21.84
CA LEU A 62 -7.30 4.63 -23.26
C LEU A 62 -7.65 6.10 -23.53
N THR A 63 -8.72 6.62 -22.92
CA THR A 63 -9.15 8.03 -23.07
C THR A 63 -8.02 8.98 -22.68
N VAL A 64 -7.34 8.75 -21.57
CA VAL A 64 -6.21 9.58 -21.13
C VAL A 64 -5.03 9.43 -22.08
N ALA A 65 -4.69 8.21 -22.49
CA ALA A 65 -3.58 7.96 -23.41
C ALA A 65 -3.77 8.62 -24.79
N GLU A 66 -4.99 8.64 -25.32
CA GLU A 66 -5.30 9.33 -26.57
C GLU A 66 -5.21 10.87 -26.44
N GLN A 67 -5.56 11.42 -25.28
CA GLN A 67 -5.49 12.86 -25.01
C GLN A 67 -4.06 13.35 -24.77
N GLU A 68 -3.25 12.55 -24.06
CA GLU A 68 -1.89 12.93 -23.65
C GLU A 68 -0.80 12.38 -24.59
N GLY A 69 -1.16 11.48 -25.51
CA GLY A 69 -0.20 10.82 -26.40
C GLY A 69 0.69 9.80 -25.70
N HIS A 70 0.38 9.45 -24.45
CA HIS A 70 1.15 8.54 -23.60
C HIS A 70 0.24 7.76 -22.64
N ALA A 71 0.50 6.47 -22.48
CA ALA A 71 -0.29 5.62 -21.60
C ALA A 71 0.29 5.61 -20.18
N HIS A 72 -0.50 6.12 -19.24
CA HIS A 72 -0.20 6.09 -17.80
C HIS A 72 -0.84 4.89 -17.10
N ARG A 73 -0.54 4.72 -15.80
CA ARG A 73 -1.25 3.77 -14.95
C ARG A 73 -2.73 4.13 -14.88
N ALA A 74 -3.60 3.13 -14.90
CA ALA A 74 -5.05 3.34 -14.82
C ALA A 74 -5.51 3.98 -13.50
N VAL A 75 -4.69 3.89 -12.44
CA VAL A 75 -4.86 4.55 -11.14
C VAL A 75 -3.48 4.96 -10.62
N HIS A 76 -3.38 6.01 -9.80
CA HIS A 76 -2.10 6.52 -9.30
C HIS A 76 -1.13 6.87 -10.45
N ALA A 77 -1.64 7.57 -11.46
CA ALA A 77 -0.87 7.88 -12.67
C ALA A 77 0.24 8.89 -12.40
N LYS A 78 -0.03 9.92 -11.57
CA LYS A 78 0.95 10.98 -11.30
C LYS A 78 2.02 10.50 -10.31
N GLY A 79 3.28 10.35 -10.79
CA GLY A 79 4.45 10.10 -9.96
C GLY A 79 4.89 11.37 -9.23
N GLN A 80 5.09 11.25 -7.92
CA GLN A 80 5.56 12.36 -7.06
C GLN A 80 7.02 12.16 -6.63
N GLY A 81 7.53 10.95 -6.72
CA GLY A 81 8.92 10.61 -6.43
C GLY A 81 9.22 9.15 -6.74
N LEU A 82 10.44 8.90 -7.17
CA LEU A 82 10.99 7.56 -7.39
C LEU A 82 12.34 7.48 -6.68
N LEU A 83 12.42 6.64 -5.65
CA LEU A 83 13.56 6.59 -4.74
C LEU A 83 14.18 5.19 -4.75
N LYS A 84 15.49 5.14 -4.59
CA LYS A 84 16.24 3.93 -4.27
C LYS A 84 16.51 3.90 -2.77
N GLY A 85 16.34 2.75 -2.16
CA GLY A 85 16.59 2.55 -0.73
C GLY A 85 17.08 1.15 -0.44
N ARG A 86 17.23 0.85 0.84
CA ARG A 86 17.54 -0.49 1.34
C ARG A 86 16.56 -0.88 2.42
N LEU A 87 15.96 -2.04 2.27
CA LEU A 87 15.13 -2.64 3.30
C LEU A 87 15.98 -3.61 4.13
N ARG A 88 16.03 -3.39 5.45
CA ARG A 88 16.69 -4.28 6.40
C ARG A 88 15.64 -4.95 7.30
N VAL A 89 15.53 -6.26 7.23
CA VAL A 89 14.71 -7.07 8.14
C VAL A 89 15.34 -7.02 9.54
N LEU A 90 14.52 -6.81 10.56
CA LEU A 90 14.97 -6.68 11.94
C LEU A 90 15.47 -8.01 12.50
N ASP A 91 16.47 -7.92 13.38
CA ASP A 91 16.96 -9.06 14.15
C ASP A 91 16.01 -9.37 15.32
N GLY A 92 15.97 -10.63 15.75
CA GLY A 92 15.27 -11.04 16.95
C GLY A 92 13.74 -10.97 16.89
N LEU A 93 13.15 -10.95 15.71
CA LEU A 93 11.69 -10.96 15.57
C LEU A 93 11.07 -12.15 16.32
N PRO A 94 9.93 -11.94 17.02
CA PRO A 94 9.14 -13.02 17.60
C PRO A 94 8.72 -14.07 16.57
N ALA A 95 8.45 -15.29 17.01
CA ALA A 95 8.13 -16.40 16.10
C ALA A 95 6.92 -16.09 15.19
N GLU A 96 5.90 -15.42 15.71
CA GLU A 96 4.70 -15.02 14.95
C GLU A 96 4.98 -13.97 13.86
N LEU A 97 6.14 -13.29 13.90
CA LEU A 97 6.54 -12.30 12.90
C LEU A 97 7.63 -12.81 11.94
N ARG A 98 8.19 -14.01 12.13
CA ARG A 98 9.26 -14.58 11.31
C ARG A 98 8.73 -15.44 10.17
N HIS A 99 8.08 -14.81 9.17
CA HIS A 99 7.51 -15.51 8.01
C HIS A 99 7.88 -14.82 6.70
N GLY A 100 7.95 -15.60 5.63
CA GLY A 100 8.23 -15.14 4.27
C GLY A 100 9.50 -14.29 4.18
N LEU A 101 9.40 -13.08 3.65
CA LEU A 101 10.49 -12.09 3.58
C LEU A 101 11.15 -11.81 4.93
N PHE A 102 10.39 -11.94 6.02
CA PHE A 102 10.83 -11.61 7.38
C PHE A 102 11.27 -12.84 8.19
N ALA A 103 11.37 -14.01 7.55
CA ALA A 103 11.77 -15.27 8.21
C ALA A 103 13.18 -15.21 8.81
N ARG A 104 14.06 -14.44 8.20
CA ARG A 104 15.46 -14.26 8.62
C ARG A 104 15.90 -12.81 8.45
N PRO A 105 16.82 -12.33 9.30
CA PRO A 105 17.48 -11.04 9.06
C PRO A 105 18.13 -11.02 7.67
N GLY A 106 18.03 -9.87 7.01
CA GLY A 106 18.57 -9.68 5.67
C GLY A 106 18.50 -8.22 5.25
N SER A 107 19.18 -7.88 4.17
CA SER A 107 19.17 -6.54 3.61
C SER A 107 19.00 -6.63 2.10
N TYR A 108 18.03 -5.90 1.58
CA TYR A 108 17.58 -5.97 0.19
C TYR A 108 17.62 -4.58 -0.44
N ASP A 109 17.91 -4.51 -1.72
CA ASP A 109 17.69 -3.28 -2.48
C ASP A 109 16.19 -3.03 -2.63
N ALA A 110 15.80 -1.77 -2.62
CA ALA A 110 14.41 -1.39 -2.66
C ALA A 110 14.18 -0.19 -3.59
N LEU A 111 13.02 -0.19 -4.24
CA LEU A 111 12.49 0.96 -4.98
C LEU A 111 11.22 1.45 -4.29
N VAL A 112 11.12 2.78 -4.15
CA VAL A 112 9.94 3.43 -3.60
C VAL A 112 9.35 4.36 -4.64
N ARG A 113 8.04 4.24 -4.85
CA ARG A 113 7.29 5.16 -5.71
C ARG A 113 6.24 5.88 -4.90
N LEU A 114 6.33 7.20 -4.85
CA LEU A 114 5.28 8.09 -4.34
C LEU A 114 4.37 8.50 -5.51
N SER A 115 3.06 8.50 -5.29
CA SER A 115 2.10 8.82 -6.36
C SER A 115 0.74 9.26 -5.83
N SER A 116 -0.05 9.88 -6.70
CA SER A 116 -1.44 10.25 -6.44
C SER A 116 -2.38 9.80 -7.57
N PRO A 117 -3.65 9.39 -7.25
CA PRO A 117 -4.68 9.11 -8.24
C PRO A 117 -5.23 10.42 -8.85
N PRO A 118 -6.03 10.38 -9.90
CA PRO A 118 -6.55 9.21 -10.61
C PRO A 118 -5.65 8.74 -11.78
N ALA A 119 -6.27 8.43 -12.93
CA ALA A 119 -5.57 8.08 -14.17
C ALA A 119 -5.00 9.31 -14.88
N GLU A 120 -5.62 10.48 -14.73
CA GLU A 120 -5.11 11.76 -15.23
C GLU A 120 -4.04 12.33 -14.28
N GLN A 121 -3.05 13.00 -14.82
CA GLN A 121 -2.05 13.73 -14.04
C GLN A 121 -2.62 15.09 -13.58
N LEU A 122 -3.46 15.06 -12.56
CA LEU A 122 -4.10 16.28 -12.03
C LEU A 122 -3.09 17.17 -11.28
N PRO A 123 -3.30 18.51 -11.30
CA PRO A 123 -2.58 19.42 -10.41
C PRO A 123 -2.80 19.04 -8.93
N ASP A 124 -1.79 19.21 -8.08
CA ASP A 124 -1.87 18.86 -6.65
C ASP A 124 -2.87 19.71 -5.86
N SER A 125 -3.36 20.82 -6.45
CA SER A 125 -4.53 21.54 -5.94
C SER A 125 -5.81 20.68 -5.89
N VAL A 126 -5.87 19.56 -6.66
CA VAL A 126 -6.87 18.49 -6.50
C VAL A 126 -6.26 17.47 -5.55
N SER A 127 -6.48 17.69 -4.25
CA SER A 127 -5.85 16.86 -3.21
C SER A 127 -6.58 15.54 -3.06
N THR A 128 -5.91 14.46 -3.48
CA THR A 128 -6.38 13.09 -3.41
C THR A 128 -5.50 12.28 -2.46
N PRO A 129 -5.94 11.09 -2.00
CA PRO A 129 -5.09 10.23 -1.18
C PRO A 129 -3.74 9.95 -1.85
N ARG A 130 -2.68 9.92 -1.06
CA ARG A 130 -1.32 9.65 -1.52
C ARG A 130 -0.98 8.19 -1.35
N ALA A 131 -0.17 7.66 -2.27
CA ALA A 131 0.31 6.29 -2.18
C ALA A 131 1.83 6.23 -2.12
N MET A 132 2.30 5.24 -1.39
CA MET A 132 3.69 4.80 -1.38
C MET A 132 3.72 3.32 -1.75
N ALA A 133 4.33 2.99 -2.87
CA ALA A 133 4.60 1.62 -3.28
C ALA A 133 6.07 1.30 -3.00
N LEU A 134 6.31 0.20 -2.30
CA LEU A 134 7.62 -0.33 -1.99
C LEU A 134 7.81 -1.63 -2.77
N LYS A 135 8.88 -1.72 -3.56
CA LYS A 135 9.34 -2.94 -4.24
C LYS A 135 10.66 -3.37 -3.63
N VAL A 136 10.70 -4.57 -3.07
CA VAL A 136 11.91 -5.22 -2.52
C VAL A 136 12.47 -6.16 -3.59
N ILE A 137 13.77 -6.08 -3.87
CA ILE A 137 14.41 -6.75 -4.99
C ILE A 137 15.31 -7.88 -4.47
N GLY A 138 15.42 -8.98 -5.22
CA GLY A 138 16.25 -10.13 -4.86
C GLY A 138 15.63 -10.98 -3.75
N VAL A 139 14.31 -11.12 -3.78
CA VAL A 139 13.55 -11.92 -2.80
C VAL A 139 13.34 -13.33 -3.33
N ASP A 140 14.04 -14.28 -2.73
CA ASP A 140 13.96 -15.71 -3.07
C ASP A 140 12.89 -16.44 -2.24
N GLY A 141 12.33 -17.48 -2.82
CA GLY A 141 11.36 -18.36 -2.16
C GLY A 141 10.16 -18.72 -3.03
N PRO A 142 9.29 -19.62 -2.56
CA PRO A 142 8.04 -19.96 -3.26
C PRO A 142 7.21 -18.72 -3.54
N ARG A 143 6.68 -18.61 -4.77
CA ARG A 143 5.98 -17.41 -5.24
C ARG A 143 4.47 -17.57 -5.19
N ALA A 144 3.77 -16.45 -5.09
CA ALA A 144 2.34 -16.39 -5.32
C ALA A 144 2.03 -16.75 -6.79
N GLU A 145 0.83 -17.27 -7.04
CA GLU A 145 0.39 -17.68 -8.38
C GLU A 145 0.49 -16.54 -9.40
N GLY A 146 1.19 -16.77 -10.50
CA GLY A 146 1.42 -15.81 -11.57
C GLY A 146 2.64 -14.90 -11.36
N ALA A 147 3.45 -15.16 -10.33
CA ALA A 147 4.70 -14.46 -10.05
C ALA A 147 5.91 -15.42 -9.99
N GLU A 148 5.80 -16.60 -10.60
CA GLU A 148 6.75 -17.70 -10.46
C GLU A 148 8.16 -17.34 -10.94
N GLU A 149 8.25 -16.46 -11.94
CA GLU A 149 9.53 -16.00 -12.53
C GLU A 149 10.05 -14.69 -11.91
N GLU A 150 9.35 -14.13 -10.93
CA GLU A 150 9.68 -12.83 -10.35
C GLU A 150 10.50 -12.98 -9.07
N HIS A 151 11.43 -12.04 -8.84
CA HIS A 151 12.30 -11.99 -7.67
C HIS A 151 12.06 -10.73 -6.83
N THR A 152 10.83 -10.23 -6.82
CA THR A 152 10.46 -9.02 -6.07
C THR A 152 9.32 -9.28 -5.10
N GLN A 153 9.23 -8.48 -4.03
CA GLN A 153 8.09 -8.42 -3.12
C GLN A 153 7.58 -6.98 -3.10
N ASP A 154 6.33 -6.78 -3.50
CA ASP A 154 5.73 -5.45 -3.56
C ASP A 154 4.75 -5.21 -2.41
N PHE A 155 4.82 -4.00 -1.83
CA PHE A 155 3.86 -3.49 -0.85
C PHE A 155 3.25 -2.19 -1.40
N LEU A 156 1.95 -2.22 -1.72
CA LEU A 156 1.22 -1.05 -2.19
C LEU A 156 0.37 -0.48 -1.05
N MET A 157 0.67 0.74 -0.69
CA MET A 157 0.12 1.37 0.50
C MET A 157 -0.42 2.77 0.18
N VAL A 158 -1.43 3.21 0.93
CA VAL A 158 -2.09 4.51 0.82
C VAL A 158 -2.14 5.14 2.22
N ASN A 159 -2.20 6.46 2.30
CA ASN A 159 -2.20 7.20 3.57
C ASN A 159 -3.54 7.15 4.35
N GLY A 160 -4.21 6.01 4.34
CA GLY A 160 -5.43 5.73 5.08
C GLY A 160 -5.54 4.26 5.44
N PRO A 161 -5.97 3.90 6.67
CA PRO A 161 -5.90 2.54 7.19
C PRO A 161 -6.95 1.58 6.59
N ALA A 162 -7.98 2.12 5.93
CA ALA A 162 -9.05 1.34 5.31
C ALA A 162 -9.34 1.83 3.90
N PHE A 163 -9.91 0.95 3.09
CA PHE A 163 -10.40 1.29 1.77
C PHE A 163 -11.77 1.99 1.87
N ASN A 164 -12.14 2.78 0.86
CA ASN A 164 -13.38 3.56 0.90
C ASN A 164 -14.66 2.74 0.65
N THR A 165 -14.53 1.47 0.30
CA THR A 165 -15.67 0.55 0.07
C THR A 165 -15.32 -0.85 0.58
N PRO A 166 -16.32 -1.63 1.02
CA PRO A 166 -16.09 -2.97 1.55
C PRO A 166 -15.39 -3.91 0.56
N GLY A 167 -15.86 -3.96 -0.69
CA GLY A 167 -15.39 -4.94 -1.67
C GLY A 167 -15.51 -4.45 -3.12
N VAL A 168 -15.41 -5.40 -4.05
CA VAL A 168 -15.29 -5.14 -5.50
C VAL A 168 -16.53 -4.43 -6.06
N ALA A 169 -17.76 -4.81 -5.66
CA ALA A 169 -19.00 -4.19 -6.14
C ALA A 169 -19.07 -2.69 -5.78
N GLY A 170 -18.67 -2.33 -4.55
CA GLY A 170 -18.56 -0.93 -4.12
C GLY A 170 -17.49 -0.18 -4.90
N PHE A 171 -16.35 -0.79 -5.09
CA PHE A 171 -15.25 -0.21 -5.86
C PHE A 171 -15.63 0.02 -7.34
N LEU A 172 -16.33 -0.93 -7.96
CA LEU A 172 -16.85 -0.78 -9.32
C LEU A 172 -17.78 0.43 -9.46
N ARG A 173 -18.69 0.63 -8.49
CA ARG A 173 -19.57 1.83 -8.48
C ARG A 173 -18.76 3.13 -8.41
N SER A 174 -17.75 3.18 -7.54
CA SER A 174 -16.85 4.34 -7.41
C SER A 174 -16.04 4.57 -8.69
N ALA A 175 -15.54 3.51 -9.33
CA ALA A 175 -14.79 3.58 -10.58
C ALA A 175 -15.67 4.08 -11.75
N LYS A 176 -16.92 3.62 -11.85
CA LYS A 176 -17.90 4.11 -12.85
C LYS A 176 -18.18 5.60 -12.66
N LEU A 177 -18.32 6.07 -11.41
CA LEU A 177 -18.49 7.49 -11.11
C LEU A 177 -17.25 8.30 -11.50
N LEU A 178 -16.06 7.81 -11.19
CA LEU A 178 -14.81 8.45 -11.57
C LEU A 178 -14.65 8.52 -13.10
N ALA A 179 -14.92 7.44 -13.81
CA ALA A 179 -14.88 7.39 -15.27
C ALA A 179 -15.81 8.44 -15.90
N ALA A 180 -17.04 8.61 -15.39
CA ALA A 180 -17.97 9.62 -15.86
C ALA A 180 -17.49 11.07 -15.63
N THR A 181 -16.47 11.29 -14.78
CA THR A 181 -15.87 12.60 -14.52
C THR A 181 -14.52 12.81 -15.22
N THR A 182 -13.92 11.75 -15.78
CA THR A 182 -12.61 11.82 -16.46
C THR A 182 -12.64 12.73 -17.70
N GLU A 183 -13.78 12.83 -18.38
CA GLU A 183 -13.97 13.72 -19.53
C GLU A 183 -14.22 15.19 -19.14
N ARG A 184 -14.38 15.49 -17.85
CA ARG A 184 -14.70 16.84 -17.38
C ARG A 184 -13.44 17.66 -17.10
N MET A 185 -13.54 18.98 -17.40
CA MET A 185 -12.41 19.90 -17.35
C MET A 185 -11.73 19.98 -15.96
N PRO A 186 -10.39 20.11 -15.89
CA PRO A 186 -9.61 20.19 -14.63
C PRO A 186 -10.04 21.30 -13.66
N ARG A 187 -10.61 22.42 -14.19
CA ARG A 187 -11.11 23.54 -13.37
C ARG A 187 -12.27 23.14 -12.47
N THR A 188 -13.21 22.34 -13.00
CA THR A 188 -14.37 21.85 -12.22
C THR A 188 -13.90 20.92 -11.09
N LYS A 189 -12.93 20.04 -11.36
CA LYS A 189 -12.34 19.15 -10.35
C LYS A 189 -11.68 19.93 -9.20
N ARG A 190 -10.96 21.02 -9.50
CA ARG A 190 -10.35 21.90 -8.47
C ARG A 190 -11.37 22.56 -7.55
N MET A 191 -12.48 23.07 -8.11
CA MET A 191 -13.55 23.69 -7.31
C MET A 191 -14.23 22.68 -6.39
N ILE A 192 -14.54 21.49 -6.91
CA ILE A 192 -15.13 20.39 -6.12
C ILE A 192 -14.19 19.98 -5.00
N SER A 193 -12.89 19.78 -5.29
CA SER A 193 -11.89 19.42 -4.29
C SER A 193 -11.78 20.44 -3.15
N ALA A 194 -11.80 21.75 -3.44
CA ALA A 194 -11.77 22.77 -2.41
C ALA A 194 -12.99 22.71 -1.47
N THR A 195 -14.17 22.45 -2.01
CA THR A 195 -15.40 22.27 -1.24
C THR A 195 -15.33 21.01 -0.37
N LEU A 196 -14.84 19.90 -0.92
CA LEU A 196 -14.71 18.63 -0.21
C LEU A 196 -13.68 18.70 0.93
N ARG A 197 -12.55 19.40 0.74
CA ARG A 197 -11.59 19.64 1.83
C ARG A 197 -12.20 20.46 2.97
N GLY A 198 -13.02 21.45 2.65
CA GLY A 198 -13.74 22.21 3.67
C GLY A 198 -14.73 21.36 4.46
N ALA A 199 -15.43 20.44 3.81
CA ALA A 199 -16.34 19.50 4.45
C ALA A 199 -15.61 18.47 5.33
N GLU A 200 -14.49 17.93 4.86
CA GLU A 200 -13.67 17.00 5.64
C GLU A 200 -13.05 17.67 6.87
N ALA A 201 -12.49 18.88 6.71
CA ALA A 201 -11.96 19.66 7.82
C ALA A 201 -13.02 19.98 8.89
N ALA A 202 -14.26 20.24 8.47
CA ALA A 202 -15.38 20.43 9.39
C ALA A 202 -15.75 19.12 10.11
N LEU A 203 -15.69 17.99 9.43
CA LEU A 203 -15.94 16.68 10.01
C LEU A 203 -14.82 16.27 10.99
N GLU A 204 -13.57 16.49 10.63
CA GLU A 204 -12.41 16.24 11.50
C GLU A 204 -12.45 17.09 12.77
N ALA A 205 -12.92 18.34 12.68
CA ALA A 205 -13.06 19.24 13.84
C ALA A 205 -14.04 18.70 14.91
N VAL A 206 -14.96 17.80 14.53
CA VAL A 206 -15.88 17.12 15.45
C VAL A 206 -15.48 15.66 15.71
N GLY A 207 -14.24 15.27 15.36
CA GLY A 207 -13.69 13.93 15.60
C GLY A 207 -14.12 12.86 14.60
N GLY A 208 -14.68 13.25 13.44
CA GLY A 208 -15.05 12.34 12.37
C GLY A 208 -14.02 12.33 11.22
N GLN A 209 -14.04 11.27 10.42
CA GLN A 209 -13.27 11.17 9.17
C GLN A 209 -14.12 10.50 8.09
N SER A 210 -13.97 10.92 6.83
CA SER A 210 -14.69 10.33 5.71
C SER A 210 -13.71 9.92 4.59
N ALA A 211 -13.47 8.61 4.47
CA ALA A 211 -12.66 8.06 3.39
C ALA A 211 -13.23 8.41 1.99
N THR A 212 -14.55 8.54 1.88
CA THR A 212 -15.22 8.95 0.64
C THR A 212 -14.91 10.40 0.26
N LEU A 213 -14.99 11.34 1.20
CA LEU A 213 -14.66 12.76 0.95
C LEU A 213 -13.18 12.91 0.60
N LYS A 214 -12.29 12.23 1.31
CA LYS A 214 -10.85 12.22 1.03
C LYS A 214 -10.58 11.68 -0.38
N GLY A 215 -11.17 10.54 -0.73
CA GLY A 215 -11.02 9.92 -2.06
C GLY A 215 -11.50 10.78 -3.22
N MET A 216 -12.45 11.70 -2.98
CA MET A 216 -12.98 12.62 -3.98
C MET A 216 -12.23 13.97 -4.06
N GLY A 217 -11.10 14.13 -3.37
CA GLY A 217 -10.28 15.34 -3.39
C GLY A 217 -10.42 16.20 -2.12
N GLY A 218 -10.95 15.63 -1.04
CA GLY A 218 -11.02 16.24 0.30
C GLY A 218 -9.78 15.99 1.16
N GLU A 219 -8.77 15.28 0.65
CA GLU A 219 -7.56 14.98 1.40
C GLU A 219 -6.80 16.25 1.82
N PRO A 220 -6.34 16.40 3.07
CA PRO A 220 -5.49 17.51 3.46
C PRO A 220 -4.19 17.56 2.65
N GLN A 221 -3.72 18.78 2.32
CA GLN A 221 -2.48 18.97 1.55
C GLN A 221 -1.26 18.93 2.48
N HIS A 222 -0.99 17.75 3.04
CA HIS A 222 0.18 17.52 3.89
C HIS A 222 1.38 17.01 3.09
N HIS A 223 2.57 17.17 3.66
CA HIS A 223 3.82 16.67 3.09
C HIS A 223 3.79 15.12 3.04
N PRO A 224 3.92 14.48 1.86
CA PRO A 224 3.71 13.03 1.72
C PRO A 224 4.72 12.19 2.52
N LEU A 225 5.92 12.69 2.78
CA LEU A 225 6.96 11.95 3.52
C LEU A 225 6.71 11.88 5.04
N GLY A 226 5.86 12.76 5.58
CA GLY A 226 5.49 12.78 7.00
C GLY A 226 4.29 11.89 7.34
N GLU A 227 3.72 11.18 6.37
CA GLU A 227 2.53 10.37 6.54
C GLU A 227 2.85 8.89 6.77
N THR A 228 1.93 8.17 7.41
CA THR A 228 1.95 6.71 7.50
C THR A 228 1.09 6.13 6.37
N PHE A 229 1.60 5.11 5.71
CA PHE A 229 0.94 4.43 4.61
C PHE A 229 0.52 3.01 5.02
N PHE A 230 -0.65 2.55 4.53
CA PHE A 230 -1.27 1.29 4.91
C PHE A 230 -1.66 0.47 3.68
N SER A 231 -1.54 -0.85 3.76
CA SER A 231 -1.97 -1.76 2.68
C SER A 231 -3.48 -1.76 2.45
N GLN A 232 -4.25 -1.32 3.44
CA GLN A 232 -5.72 -1.30 3.52
C GLN A 232 -6.39 -2.68 3.47
N VAL A 233 -5.86 -3.60 2.70
CA VAL A 233 -6.33 -4.97 2.47
C VAL A 233 -5.34 -5.97 3.05
N PRO A 234 -5.81 -7.18 3.45
CA PRO A 234 -4.96 -8.17 4.09
C PRO A 234 -4.16 -9.03 3.08
N PHE A 235 -3.17 -9.69 3.63
CA PHE A 235 -2.26 -10.63 2.98
C PHE A 235 -2.08 -11.85 3.88
N LEU A 236 -1.67 -12.97 3.32
CA LEU A 236 -1.06 -14.03 4.09
C LEU A 236 0.20 -13.51 4.80
N TYR A 237 0.49 -14.07 5.94
CA TYR A 237 1.71 -13.84 6.69
C TYR A 237 2.18 -15.18 7.30
N GLY A 238 2.82 -15.99 6.47
CA GLY A 238 3.04 -17.41 6.77
C GLY A 238 1.71 -18.14 7.00
N PRO A 239 1.49 -18.72 8.20
CA PRO A 239 0.23 -19.37 8.52
C PRO A 239 -0.88 -18.39 8.95
N TYR A 240 -0.62 -17.10 9.03
CA TYR A 240 -1.53 -16.07 9.55
C TYR A 240 -2.02 -15.14 8.44
N MET A 241 -2.76 -14.12 8.84
CA MET A 241 -3.22 -13.02 8.00
C MET A 241 -2.77 -11.69 8.60
N ALA A 242 -2.38 -10.73 7.76
CA ALA A 242 -1.89 -9.45 8.23
C ALA A 242 -2.21 -8.30 7.29
N LYS A 243 -2.25 -7.08 7.83
CA LYS A 243 -2.10 -5.83 7.08
C LYS A 243 -0.70 -5.25 7.30
N PHE A 244 -0.21 -4.47 6.35
CA PHE A 244 1.08 -3.79 6.43
C PHE A 244 0.90 -2.28 6.59
N SER A 245 1.86 -1.64 7.26
CA SER A 245 2.01 -0.19 7.23
C SER A 245 3.48 0.20 7.10
N LEU A 246 3.73 1.38 6.55
CA LEU A 246 5.05 2.00 6.46
C LEU A 246 4.97 3.37 7.12
N ALA A 247 5.63 3.51 8.26
CA ALA A 247 5.57 4.68 9.10
C ALA A 247 6.91 5.40 9.19
N PRO A 248 6.97 6.74 9.10
CA PRO A 248 8.20 7.50 9.29
C PRO A 248 8.71 7.36 10.73
N ILE A 249 10.03 7.21 10.90
CA ILE A 249 10.65 7.13 12.23
C ILE A 249 11.82 8.09 12.41
N SER A 250 12.46 8.57 11.35
CA SER A 250 13.53 9.56 11.47
C SER A 250 12.97 10.92 11.88
N PRO A 251 13.68 11.68 12.74
CA PRO A 251 13.24 13.01 13.19
C PRO A 251 12.89 13.96 12.03
N ASP A 252 13.69 13.95 10.94
CA ASP A 252 13.47 14.81 9.78
C ASP A 252 12.15 14.48 9.06
N LEU A 253 11.73 13.21 9.03
CA LEU A 253 10.43 12.79 8.47
C LEU A 253 9.29 13.12 9.43
N LEU A 254 9.47 12.88 10.73
CA LEU A 254 8.48 13.16 11.76
C LEU A 254 8.16 14.65 11.86
N ALA A 255 9.14 15.51 11.61
CA ALA A 255 8.95 16.97 11.55
C ALA A 255 8.00 17.42 10.43
N LEU A 256 7.83 16.59 9.39
CA LEU A 256 6.91 16.85 8.27
C LEU A 256 5.46 16.40 8.56
N THR A 257 5.21 15.76 9.70
CA THR A 257 3.87 15.24 10.04
C THR A 257 2.87 16.39 10.17
N GLY A 258 1.85 16.39 9.32
CA GLY A 258 0.85 17.46 9.27
C GLY A 258 1.34 18.79 8.66
N ASP A 259 2.61 18.84 8.23
CA ASP A 259 3.13 20.03 7.56
C ASP A 259 2.45 20.23 6.21
N LYS A 260 2.03 21.48 5.95
CA LYS A 260 1.24 21.84 4.77
C LYS A 260 2.16 22.19 3.61
N ILE A 261 1.89 21.58 2.46
CA ILE A 261 2.53 21.95 1.20
C ILE A 261 1.67 22.91 0.39
N GLY A 262 2.29 23.55 -0.62
CA GLY A 262 1.59 24.44 -1.55
C GLY A 262 0.51 23.75 -2.38
N SER A 263 -0.21 24.54 -3.17
CA SER A 263 -1.28 24.07 -4.08
C SER A 263 -0.91 24.21 -5.55
N ASP A 264 0.38 24.38 -5.85
CA ASP A 264 0.89 24.42 -7.22
C ASP A 264 0.70 23.06 -7.91
N ALA A 265 0.86 23.07 -9.23
CA ALA A 265 0.54 21.86 -10.01
C ALA A 265 1.33 20.62 -9.56
N ASP A 266 2.59 20.78 -9.17
CA ASP A 266 3.51 19.72 -8.78
C ASP A 266 4.05 19.86 -7.34
N ALA A 267 3.29 20.53 -6.46
CA ALA A 267 3.72 20.86 -5.10
C ALA A 267 4.20 19.64 -4.28
N GLN A 268 3.56 18.48 -4.43
CA GLN A 268 4.00 17.24 -3.75
C GLN A 268 5.35 16.76 -4.28
N ARG A 269 5.53 16.76 -5.62
CA ARG A 269 6.79 16.35 -6.24
C ARG A 269 7.92 17.28 -5.86
N GLU A 270 7.68 18.60 -5.90
CA GLU A 270 8.66 19.61 -5.53
C GLU A 270 9.09 19.47 -4.06
N ALA A 271 8.14 19.22 -3.15
CA ALA A 271 8.42 18.98 -1.75
C ALA A 271 9.31 17.74 -1.56
N VAL A 272 9.00 16.63 -2.23
CA VAL A 272 9.79 15.39 -2.18
C VAL A 272 11.19 15.60 -2.76
N VAL A 273 11.31 16.28 -3.91
CA VAL A 273 12.60 16.55 -4.56
C VAL A 273 13.46 17.44 -3.68
N THR A 274 12.91 18.52 -3.13
CA THR A 274 13.64 19.44 -2.24
C THR A 274 14.15 18.69 -1.01
N PHE A 275 13.30 17.91 -0.36
CA PHE A 275 13.69 17.14 0.83
C PHE A 275 14.90 16.23 0.56
N PHE A 276 14.86 15.44 -0.51
CA PHE A 276 15.96 14.50 -0.80
C PHE A 276 17.19 15.16 -1.41
N THR A 277 17.09 16.35 -1.99
CA THR A 277 18.23 17.09 -2.52
C THR A 277 19.11 17.62 -1.38
N ASP A 278 18.50 18.10 -0.30
CA ASP A 278 19.19 18.75 0.82
C ASP A 278 19.39 17.82 2.03
N LEU A 279 19.06 16.54 1.91
CA LEU A 279 19.09 15.56 2.99
C LEU A 279 20.52 15.27 3.46
N PRO A 280 20.90 15.62 4.71
CA PRO A 280 22.27 15.44 5.19
C PRO A 280 22.60 13.99 5.57
N ASN A 281 21.62 13.23 6.04
CA ASN A 281 21.75 11.83 6.49
C ASN A 281 20.62 10.99 5.95
N PRO A 282 20.80 9.67 5.77
CA PRO A 282 19.71 8.78 5.39
C PRO A 282 18.56 8.85 6.38
N VAL A 283 17.35 8.82 5.87
CA VAL A 283 16.11 8.75 6.66
C VAL A 283 15.52 7.36 6.62
N GLU A 284 14.74 7.02 7.65
CA GLU A 284 14.18 5.69 7.80
C GLU A 284 12.67 5.71 8.02
N TRP A 285 12.01 4.73 7.43
CA TRP A 285 10.65 4.29 7.73
C TRP A 285 10.69 2.90 8.34
N GLU A 286 9.72 2.60 9.17
CA GLU A 286 9.47 1.27 9.70
C GLU A 286 8.36 0.58 8.91
N LEU A 287 8.67 -0.57 8.30
CA LEU A 287 7.67 -1.49 7.77
C LEU A 287 7.14 -2.32 8.94
N ARG A 288 5.83 -2.26 9.15
CA ARG A 288 5.12 -2.85 10.28
C ARG A 288 4.05 -3.80 9.82
N VAL A 289 3.72 -4.75 10.66
CA VAL A 289 2.70 -5.79 10.45
C VAL A 289 1.66 -5.73 11.55
N GLN A 290 0.39 -5.75 11.17
CA GLN A 290 -0.76 -5.94 12.04
C GLN A 290 -1.35 -7.31 11.79
N LEU A 291 -1.17 -8.26 12.71
CA LEU A 291 -1.69 -9.63 12.57
C LEU A 291 -3.19 -9.68 12.83
N CYS A 292 -3.94 -10.48 12.09
CA CYS A 292 -5.33 -10.77 12.40
C CYS A 292 -5.42 -11.61 13.68
N ARG A 293 -6.07 -11.08 14.72
CA ARG A 293 -6.28 -11.76 16.01
C ARG A 293 -7.76 -12.05 16.31
N ASP A 294 -8.66 -11.59 15.44
CA ASP A 294 -10.08 -11.79 15.53
C ASP A 294 -10.72 -11.56 14.14
N VAL A 295 -11.24 -12.60 13.52
CA VAL A 295 -11.79 -12.49 12.14
C VAL A 295 -13.09 -11.70 12.05
N GLU A 296 -13.83 -11.57 13.15
CA GLU A 296 -15.07 -10.80 13.18
C GLU A 296 -14.79 -9.29 13.19
N GLN A 297 -13.77 -8.88 13.92
CA GLN A 297 -13.31 -7.47 14.00
C GLN A 297 -12.30 -7.10 12.92
N MET A 298 -11.61 -8.10 12.36
CA MET A 298 -10.53 -7.97 11.38
C MET A 298 -10.86 -8.79 10.11
N PRO A 299 -11.96 -8.48 9.42
CA PRO A 299 -12.40 -9.27 8.27
C PRO A 299 -11.44 -9.19 7.09
N ILE A 300 -11.42 -10.27 6.27
CA ILE A 300 -10.62 -10.34 5.04
C ILE A 300 -11.35 -9.66 3.88
N GLU A 301 -12.66 -9.87 3.76
CA GLU A 301 -13.46 -9.46 2.59
C GLU A 301 -14.04 -8.05 2.72
N ASP A 302 -14.06 -7.46 3.93
CA ASP A 302 -14.47 -6.08 4.13
C ASP A 302 -13.25 -5.16 4.33
N ALA A 303 -12.82 -4.54 3.25
CA ALA A 303 -11.67 -3.66 3.25
C ALA A 303 -11.94 -2.28 3.89
N SER A 304 -13.21 -1.93 4.13
CA SER A 304 -13.59 -0.66 4.78
C SER A 304 -13.44 -0.69 6.30
N VAL A 305 -13.22 -1.87 6.88
CA VAL A 305 -13.00 -2.04 8.32
C VAL A 305 -11.55 -1.71 8.68
N VAL A 306 -11.39 -0.73 9.56
CA VAL A 306 -10.10 -0.48 10.23
C VAL A 306 -9.92 -1.55 11.31
N TRP A 307 -8.83 -2.30 11.23
CA TRP A 307 -8.51 -3.28 12.26
C TRP A 307 -8.06 -2.56 13.53
N PRO A 308 -8.64 -2.86 14.70
CA PRO A 308 -8.37 -2.12 15.93
C PRO A 308 -6.95 -2.36 16.44
N GLU A 309 -6.16 -1.30 16.54
CA GLU A 309 -4.77 -1.38 17.04
C GLU A 309 -4.69 -1.75 18.53
N ALA A 310 -5.74 -1.46 19.30
CA ALA A 310 -5.83 -1.88 20.69
C ALA A 310 -5.82 -3.42 20.85
N ASP A 311 -6.39 -4.15 19.89
CA ASP A 311 -6.45 -5.61 19.89
C ASP A 311 -5.28 -6.24 19.11
N SER A 312 -4.75 -5.54 18.12
CA SER A 312 -3.59 -5.97 17.34
C SER A 312 -2.81 -4.75 16.85
N PRO A 313 -1.76 -4.33 17.55
CA PRO A 313 -0.93 -3.20 17.14
C PRO A 313 -0.10 -3.53 15.89
N PHE A 314 0.30 -2.49 15.16
CA PHE A 314 1.31 -2.58 14.12
C PHE A 314 2.69 -2.79 14.75
N LEU A 315 3.31 -3.94 14.50
CA LEU A 315 4.61 -4.34 15.04
C LEU A 315 5.71 -4.21 13.97
N PRO A 316 6.87 -3.64 14.28
CA PRO A 316 7.96 -3.45 13.33
C PRO A 316 8.58 -4.79 12.90
N VAL A 317 8.82 -4.96 11.59
CA VAL A 317 9.48 -6.15 11.01
C VAL A 317 10.70 -5.80 10.17
N ALA A 318 10.76 -4.58 9.60
CA ALA A 318 11.90 -4.13 8.83
C ALA A 318 12.02 -2.60 8.85
N ARG A 319 13.19 -2.09 8.46
CA ARG A 319 13.44 -0.66 8.25
C ARG A 319 13.83 -0.41 6.81
N LEU A 320 13.20 0.59 6.21
CA LEU A 320 13.53 1.11 4.90
C LEU A 320 14.40 2.36 5.10
N SER A 321 15.64 2.32 4.66
CA SER A 321 16.56 3.46 4.69
C SER A 321 16.72 4.05 3.29
N VAL A 322 16.62 5.38 3.18
CA VAL A 322 16.74 6.13 1.93
C VAL A 322 17.71 7.28 2.13
N ALA A 323 18.77 7.31 1.31
CA ALA A 323 19.80 8.36 1.35
C ALA A 323 19.45 9.53 0.41
N GLN A 324 20.22 10.61 0.52
CA GLN A 324 20.20 11.76 -0.40
C GLN A 324 20.25 11.29 -1.86
N GLN A 325 19.36 11.80 -2.68
CA GLN A 325 19.29 11.46 -4.09
C GLN A 325 18.38 12.43 -4.86
N LYS A 326 18.41 12.36 -6.18
CA LYS A 326 17.44 13.06 -7.03
C LYS A 326 16.15 12.23 -7.09
N ALA A 327 15.16 12.61 -6.27
CA ALA A 327 13.89 11.91 -6.15
C ALA A 327 13.04 11.92 -7.44
N TRP A 328 13.27 12.90 -8.30
CA TRP A 328 12.65 13.01 -9.63
C TRP A 328 13.54 13.81 -10.57
N GLN A 329 13.66 13.31 -11.79
CA GLN A 329 14.37 13.99 -12.89
C GLN A 329 13.43 13.98 -14.12
N PRO A 330 13.01 15.15 -14.62
CA PRO A 330 12.01 15.23 -15.70
C PRO A 330 12.38 14.43 -16.96
N ASP A 331 13.67 14.39 -17.28
CA ASP A 331 14.17 13.74 -18.50
C ASP A 331 14.31 12.21 -18.41
N THR A 332 14.39 11.65 -17.20
CA THR A 332 14.69 10.22 -17.00
C THR A 332 13.67 9.47 -16.16
N SER A 333 13.09 10.11 -15.13
CA SER A 333 12.18 9.42 -14.21
C SER A 333 10.90 8.90 -14.89
N PRO A 334 10.28 9.61 -15.87
CA PRO A 334 9.14 9.06 -16.60
C PRO A 334 9.46 7.74 -17.32
N GLY A 335 10.60 7.66 -18.01
CA GLY A 335 11.02 6.44 -18.70
C GLY A 335 11.30 5.27 -17.72
N ILE A 336 11.87 5.56 -16.55
CA ILE A 336 12.07 4.54 -15.51
C ILE A 336 10.71 4.07 -14.97
N GLU A 337 9.77 4.98 -14.72
CA GLU A 337 8.40 4.62 -14.31
C GLU A 337 7.68 3.76 -15.34
N ASP A 338 7.86 4.04 -16.62
CA ASP A 338 7.24 3.27 -17.68
C ASP A 338 7.77 1.83 -17.73
N ALA A 339 9.05 1.65 -17.49
CA ALA A 339 9.70 0.34 -17.45
C ALA A 339 9.38 -0.48 -16.19
N LEU A 340 8.73 0.11 -15.16
CA LEU A 340 8.43 -0.54 -13.89
C LEU A 340 6.94 -0.89 -13.74
N ALA A 341 6.67 -2.02 -13.10
CA ALA A 341 5.35 -2.36 -12.57
C ALA A 341 5.42 -2.53 -11.05
N PHE A 342 4.33 -2.16 -10.38
CA PHE A 342 4.10 -2.45 -8.97
C PHE A 342 2.76 -3.17 -8.85
N ALA A 343 2.74 -4.34 -8.22
CA ALA A 343 1.53 -5.11 -8.03
C ALA A 343 1.59 -5.91 -6.72
N PRO A 344 0.52 -5.98 -5.92
CA PRO A 344 0.54 -6.76 -4.69
C PRO A 344 0.77 -8.26 -4.94
N TRP A 345 0.55 -8.73 -6.17
CA TRP A 345 0.78 -10.13 -6.57
C TRP A 345 2.23 -10.43 -6.96
N HIS A 346 3.13 -9.44 -7.07
CA HIS A 346 4.57 -9.65 -7.06
C HIS A 346 5.00 -9.99 -5.62
N ALA A 347 4.73 -11.23 -5.22
CA ALA A 347 4.82 -11.62 -3.81
C ALA A 347 5.29 -13.06 -3.62
N LEU A 348 5.88 -13.32 -2.46
CA LEU A 348 6.05 -14.68 -1.96
C LEU A 348 4.69 -15.34 -1.70
N ALA A 349 4.60 -16.66 -1.80
CA ALA A 349 3.41 -17.42 -1.45
C ALA A 349 2.96 -17.16 0.00
N GLU A 350 3.92 -17.02 0.92
CA GLU A 350 3.67 -16.67 2.33
C GLU A 350 3.15 -15.24 2.54
N HIS A 351 3.22 -14.39 1.51
CA HIS A 351 2.68 -13.03 1.49
C HIS A 351 1.61 -12.83 0.41
N ARG A 352 0.95 -13.91 -0.01
CA ARG A 352 -0.11 -13.89 -1.02
C ARG A 352 -1.21 -12.89 -0.63
N PRO A 353 -1.62 -12.00 -1.55
CA PRO A 353 -2.75 -11.09 -1.32
C PRO A 353 -4.07 -11.84 -1.05
N LEU A 354 -4.88 -11.34 -0.12
CA LEU A 354 -6.16 -11.91 0.30
C LEU A 354 -7.33 -10.94 0.02
N GLY A 355 -8.51 -11.50 -0.14
CA GLY A 355 -9.77 -10.78 -0.25
C GLY A 355 -10.09 -10.27 -1.67
N GLY A 356 -11.37 -9.92 -1.89
CA GLY A 356 -11.92 -9.57 -3.20
C GLY A 356 -11.21 -8.42 -3.90
N LEU A 357 -10.84 -7.36 -3.18
CA LEU A 357 -10.11 -6.23 -3.78
C LEU A 357 -8.71 -6.63 -4.29
N ASN A 358 -8.01 -7.53 -3.61
CA ASN A 358 -6.73 -8.03 -4.10
C ASN A 358 -6.90 -8.99 -5.28
N ARG A 359 -7.98 -9.80 -5.30
CA ARG A 359 -8.33 -10.60 -6.48
C ARG A 359 -8.63 -9.70 -7.69
N ALA A 360 -9.35 -8.59 -7.49
CA ALA A 360 -9.59 -7.59 -8.55
C ALA A 360 -8.30 -6.92 -9.02
N ARG A 361 -7.40 -6.53 -8.08
CA ARG A 361 -6.09 -5.93 -8.41
C ARG A 361 -5.25 -6.82 -9.31
N ARG A 362 -5.32 -8.16 -9.16
CA ARG A 362 -4.61 -9.10 -10.02
C ARG A 362 -4.97 -8.88 -11.50
N VAL A 363 -6.26 -8.82 -11.80
CA VAL A 363 -6.75 -8.67 -13.17
C VAL A 363 -6.53 -7.25 -13.70
N VAL A 364 -6.94 -6.24 -12.94
CA VAL A 364 -6.91 -4.83 -13.38
C VAL A 364 -5.47 -4.34 -13.57
N MET A 365 -4.55 -4.68 -12.67
CA MET A 365 -3.16 -4.21 -12.75
C MET A 365 -2.39 -4.92 -13.85
N ALA A 366 -2.64 -6.22 -14.08
CA ALA A 366 -2.08 -6.94 -15.21
C ALA A 366 -2.54 -6.35 -16.56
N ALA A 367 -3.83 -6.04 -16.70
CA ALA A 367 -4.37 -5.38 -17.89
C ALA A 367 -3.76 -3.98 -18.11
N SER A 368 -3.61 -3.18 -17.05
CA SER A 368 -2.98 -1.86 -17.10
C SER A 368 -1.49 -1.95 -17.50
N ARG A 369 -0.73 -2.91 -16.94
CA ARG A 369 0.67 -3.19 -17.31
C ARG A 369 0.78 -3.52 -18.81
N GLN A 370 -0.06 -4.43 -19.29
CA GLN A 370 -0.06 -4.86 -20.68
C GLN A 370 -0.45 -3.73 -21.64
N PHE A 371 -1.45 -2.92 -21.29
CA PHE A 371 -1.85 -1.75 -22.06
C PHE A 371 -0.72 -0.75 -22.20
N ARG A 372 -0.08 -0.33 -21.09
CA ARG A 372 1.03 0.64 -21.10
C ARG A 372 2.21 0.13 -21.94
N SER A 373 2.60 -1.13 -21.74
CA SER A 373 3.71 -1.73 -22.51
C SER A 373 3.47 -1.69 -24.00
N ARG A 374 2.23 -2.00 -24.44
CA ARG A 374 1.86 -1.99 -25.87
C ARG A 374 1.76 -0.57 -26.44
N PHE A 375 1.08 0.32 -25.74
CA PHE A 375 0.82 1.68 -26.23
C PHE A 375 2.11 2.50 -26.31
N ASN A 376 2.93 2.45 -25.27
CA ASN A 376 4.20 3.21 -25.20
C ASN A 376 5.35 2.52 -25.94
N GLY A 377 5.16 1.27 -26.42
CA GLY A 377 6.25 0.50 -27.05
C GLY A 377 7.42 0.19 -26.11
N CYS A 378 7.19 0.25 -24.78
CA CYS A 378 8.20 0.05 -23.75
C CYS A 378 7.92 -1.26 -23.01
N PRO A 379 8.78 -2.28 -23.13
CA PRO A 379 8.66 -3.50 -22.33
C PRO A 379 8.80 -3.19 -20.84
N ILE A 380 7.92 -3.79 -20.04
CA ILE A 380 7.97 -3.65 -18.58
C ILE A 380 8.60 -4.92 -18.01
N HIS A 381 9.76 -4.76 -17.39
CA HIS A 381 10.53 -5.84 -16.78
C HIS A 381 10.60 -5.65 -15.26
N GLU A 382 10.51 -6.77 -14.54
CA GLU A 382 10.82 -6.74 -13.11
C GLU A 382 12.34 -6.66 -12.94
N PRO A 383 12.83 -5.83 -11.99
CA PRO A 383 14.25 -5.75 -11.69
C PRO A 383 14.73 -7.09 -11.13
N VAL A 384 15.85 -7.56 -11.66
CA VAL A 384 16.61 -8.69 -11.12
C VAL A 384 17.66 -8.15 -10.16
N GLY A 385 17.90 -8.85 -9.04
CA GLY A 385 18.88 -8.48 -8.03
C GLY A 385 20.32 -8.62 -8.49
#